data_f8c9a5cb29070b393f3ecb625381b00a
#
_entry.id   f8c9a5cb29070b393f3ecb625381b00a
#
_cell.length_a   1.000
_cell.length_b   1.000
_cell.length_c   1.000
_cell.angle_alpha   90.00
_cell.angle_beta   90.00
_cell.angle_gamma   90.00
#
_symmetry.space_group_name_H-M   'P 1'
#
loop_
_entity.id
_entity.type
_entity.pdbx_description
1 polymer ?
#
loop_
_entity_poly.entity_id
_entity_poly.type
_entity_poly.pdbx_seq_one_letter_code
_entity_poly.pdbx_strand_id
1 'polypeptide(L)'
;MLSSTYDVAIVGGGLVGLATAYQLTERRPGLRVVLFEKESAPARHQSGRNSGVLHAGLYYPPGSRKARLCRTGKAQMEAFCEAEGLPFDRSGKTIVAVTEAERPRLATLASRAEANGVVAVRLGPDGIREHEPHAAGIEGLWVAETGVTDFPAVARRIAEILRARGVEIATSAEALRGREGPSGVTVESGVGTTGVRVLVNAAGLWADRVAQAFGVTPGVRLVPFRGEYAELRPEAAHLVRGLIYPVPDPSFPFLGVHLTRGVHGVVDAGPSAALAFAREGYRFSTLRPRELADTIGYAGFRALARKHWRMGLGEMGRSVSRRAFGRAAQRLVPGLTLSDLVPAPSGVRAQAVRPDGSLADDFVIETTRRAVHVINAPSPAATASFAIGDEIAALALERV
;
A
#
# COMPACT_ATOMS: atom_id res chain seq x y z
N MET A 1 19.91 -0.02 26.22
CA MET A 1 18.66 0.07 27.01
C MET A 1 17.89 1.27 26.49
N LEU A 2 16.58 1.12 26.23
CA LEU A 2 15.73 2.24 25.84
C LEU A 2 15.59 3.23 27.01
N SER A 3 15.50 4.53 26.72
CA SER A 3 15.22 5.56 27.73
C SER A 3 13.90 5.25 28.45
N SER A 4 13.80 5.56 29.75
CA SER A 4 12.66 5.16 30.58
C SER A 4 11.34 5.90 30.29
N THR A 5 11.35 6.98 29.53
CA THR A 5 10.14 7.79 29.25
C THR A 5 10.20 8.46 27.88
N TYR A 6 9.20 8.15 27.03
CA TYR A 6 8.97 8.83 25.77
C TYR A 6 7.61 9.52 25.78
N ASP A 7 7.44 10.51 24.94
CA ASP A 7 6.16 11.18 24.77
C ASP A 7 5.26 10.35 23.82
N VAL A 8 5.84 9.83 22.73
CA VAL A 8 5.11 9.00 21.76
C VAL A 8 5.89 7.73 21.42
N ALA A 9 5.20 6.58 21.45
CA ALA A 9 5.68 5.34 20.83
C ALA A 9 4.94 5.10 19.54
N ILE A 10 5.68 4.67 18.49
CA ILE A 10 5.11 4.24 17.22
C ILE A 10 5.45 2.77 17.01
N VAL A 11 4.45 1.94 16.72
CA VAL A 11 4.63 0.52 16.38
C VAL A 11 4.52 0.35 14.88
N GLY A 12 5.64 -0.04 14.24
CA GLY A 12 5.76 -0.27 12.82
C GLY A 12 6.61 0.77 12.11
N GLY A 13 7.74 0.34 11.55
CA GLY A 13 8.70 1.11 10.76
C GLY A 13 8.39 1.13 9.26
N GLY A 14 7.13 0.98 8.87
CA GLY A 14 6.68 1.21 7.50
C GLY A 14 6.57 2.70 7.18
N LEU A 15 6.28 3.05 5.90
CA LEU A 15 6.15 4.45 5.45
C LEU A 15 5.17 5.25 6.31
N VAL A 16 4.03 4.67 6.70
CA VAL A 16 3.04 5.38 7.53
C VAL A 16 3.60 5.71 8.91
N GLY A 17 4.25 4.75 9.59
CA GLY A 17 4.85 4.99 10.91
C GLY A 17 6.02 5.98 10.84
N LEU A 18 6.90 5.84 9.84
CA LEU A 18 8.03 6.75 9.61
C LEU A 18 7.55 8.18 9.29
N ALA A 19 6.55 8.32 8.39
CA ALA A 19 5.98 9.62 8.07
C ALA A 19 5.26 10.25 9.26
N THR A 20 4.59 9.44 10.11
CA THR A 20 4.01 9.94 11.37
C THR A 20 5.08 10.48 12.31
N ALA A 21 6.20 9.74 12.50
CA ALA A 21 7.31 10.22 13.31
C ALA A 21 7.92 11.51 12.74
N TYR A 22 8.05 11.57 11.40
CA TYR A 22 8.53 12.76 10.69
C TYR A 22 7.63 13.96 10.99
N GLN A 23 6.33 13.84 10.82
CA GLN A 23 5.36 14.91 11.07
C GLN A 23 5.29 15.32 12.56
N LEU A 24 5.42 14.36 13.47
CA LEU A 24 5.48 14.65 14.91
C LEU A 24 6.69 15.54 15.25
N THR A 25 7.86 15.21 14.70
CA THR A 25 9.10 15.96 14.97
C THR A 25 9.13 17.32 14.26
N GLU A 26 8.47 17.45 13.10
CA GLU A 26 8.26 18.74 12.42
C GLU A 26 7.32 19.66 13.24
N ARG A 27 6.18 19.14 13.67
CA ARG A 27 5.15 19.92 14.40
C ARG A 27 5.57 20.28 15.81
N ARG A 28 6.36 19.42 16.46
CA ARG A 28 6.82 19.63 17.85
C ARG A 28 8.26 19.19 18.00
N PRO A 29 9.23 20.08 17.67
CA PRO A 29 10.64 19.82 17.92
C PRO A 29 10.92 19.49 19.39
N GLY A 30 11.80 18.53 19.64
CA GLY A 30 12.15 18.07 20.99
C GLY A 30 11.17 17.03 21.58
N LEU A 31 10.12 16.63 20.85
CA LEU A 31 9.27 15.51 21.26
C LEU A 31 10.09 14.21 21.31
N ARG A 32 10.05 13.50 22.44
CA ARG A 32 10.76 12.22 22.59
C ARG A 32 9.93 11.10 21.98
N VAL A 33 10.38 10.61 20.83
CA VAL A 33 9.70 9.58 20.05
C VAL A 33 10.54 8.31 20.01
N VAL A 34 9.91 7.16 20.25
CA VAL A 34 10.47 5.84 19.97
C VAL A 34 9.63 5.13 18.90
N LEU A 35 10.31 4.51 17.95
CA LEU A 35 9.68 3.70 16.93
C LEU A 35 10.14 2.23 17.07
N PHE A 36 9.19 1.32 17.28
CA PHE A 36 9.44 -0.11 17.36
C PHE A 36 9.21 -0.76 16.00
N GLU A 37 10.22 -1.43 15.47
CA GLU A 37 10.16 -2.23 14.24
C GLU A 37 10.61 -3.67 14.54
N LYS A 38 9.77 -4.65 14.20
CA LYS A 38 10.07 -6.07 14.45
C LYS A 38 11.19 -6.62 13.58
N GLU A 39 11.35 -6.07 12.39
CA GLU A 39 12.41 -6.46 11.47
C GLU A 39 13.74 -5.77 11.80
N SER A 40 14.82 -6.27 11.20
CA SER A 40 16.17 -5.69 11.36
C SER A 40 16.34 -4.32 10.67
N ALA A 41 15.38 -3.91 9.85
CA ALA A 41 15.35 -2.62 9.16
C ALA A 41 13.92 -2.19 8.84
N PRO A 42 13.64 -0.89 8.72
CA PRO A 42 12.35 -0.37 8.28
C PRO A 42 11.94 -0.82 6.87
N ALA A 43 10.65 -0.74 6.58
CA ALA A 43 10.04 -0.93 5.25
C ALA A 43 10.21 -2.34 4.63
N ARG A 44 10.42 -3.39 5.42
CA ARG A 44 10.63 -4.76 4.91
C ARG A 44 9.36 -5.42 4.36
N HIS A 45 8.18 -4.89 4.68
CA HIS A 45 6.87 -5.42 4.28
C HIS A 45 6.22 -4.59 3.17
N GLN A 46 4.92 -4.23 3.28
CA GLN A 46 4.15 -3.53 2.25
C GLN A 46 4.86 -2.28 1.69
N SER A 47 5.57 -1.54 2.52
CA SER A 47 6.31 -0.34 2.11
C SER A 47 7.48 -0.62 1.18
N GLY A 48 8.10 -1.80 1.28
CA GLY A 48 9.21 -2.24 0.43
C GLY A 48 8.82 -3.28 -0.62
N ARG A 49 7.53 -3.66 -0.70
CA ARG A 49 7.02 -4.72 -1.59
C ARG A 49 5.77 -4.25 -2.31
N ASN A 50 5.91 -3.21 -3.11
CA ASN A 50 4.86 -2.59 -3.92
C ASN A 50 5.44 -2.13 -5.26
N SER A 51 4.59 -1.67 -6.16
CA SER A 51 4.97 -1.27 -7.53
C SER A 51 5.66 0.09 -7.65
N GLY A 52 5.97 0.79 -6.57
CA GLY A 52 6.62 2.10 -6.61
C GLY A 52 5.77 3.26 -7.17
N VAL A 53 4.49 3.05 -7.43
CA VAL A 53 3.64 4.03 -8.13
C VAL A 53 3.24 5.20 -7.25
N LEU A 54 3.48 6.41 -7.73
CA LEU A 54 2.95 7.67 -7.22
C LEU A 54 1.58 7.92 -7.87
N HIS A 55 0.50 7.54 -7.17
CA HIS A 55 -0.85 7.59 -7.69
C HIS A 55 -1.40 9.03 -7.80
N ALA A 56 -2.09 9.35 -8.91
CA ALA A 56 -2.73 10.64 -9.11
C ALA A 56 -4.09 10.79 -8.39
N GLY A 57 -4.73 9.68 -7.97
CA GLY A 57 -6.00 9.76 -7.22
C GLY A 57 -7.28 9.52 -8.03
N LEU A 58 -7.19 9.23 -9.33
CA LEU A 58 -8.36 9.12 -10.22
C LEU A 58 -9.31 7.95 -9.91
N TYR A 59 -8.84 6.89 -9.24
CA TYR A 59 -9.66 5.70 -8.98
C TYR A 59 -10.62 5.83 -7.79
N TYR A 60 -10.38 6.81 -6.90
CA TYR A 60 -11.07 6.88 -5.63
C TYR A 60 -12.39 7.65 -5.74
N PRO A 61 -13.41 7.29 -4.94
CA PRO A 61 -14.66 8.06 -4.91
C PRO A 61 -14.37 9.54 -4.62
N PRO A 62 -14.95 10.46 -5.39
CA PRO A 62 -14.78 11.89 -5.14
C PRO A 62 -15.19 12.28 -3.72
N GLY A 63 -14.41 13.17 -3.09
CA GLY A 63 -14.63 13.59 -1.71
C GLY A 63 -14.20 12.59 -0.63
N SER A 64 -13.78 11.37 -1.00
CA SER A 64 -13.27 10.37 -0.03
C SER A 64 -11.95 10.85 0.59
N ARG A 65 -11.67 10.32 1.79
CA ARG A 65 -10.39 10.56 2.47
C ARG A 65 -9.22 10.11 1.61
N LYS A 66 -9.36 8.96 0.92
CA LYS A 66 -8.36 8.46 -0.05
C LYS A 66 -8.07 9.46 -1.17
N ALA A 67 -9.09 10.04 -1.79
CA ALA A 67 -8.89 10.98 -2.90
C ALA A 67 -8.14 12.22 -2.41
N ARG A 68 -8.57 12.82 -1.28
CA ARG A 68 -7.94 14.00 -0.68
C ARG A 68 -6.50 13.73 -0.26
N LEU A 69 -6.25 12.67 0.54
CA LEU A 69 -4.92 12.36 1.06
C LEU A 69 -3.96 11.90 -0.05
N CYS A 70 -4.47 11.27 -1.11
CA CYS A 70 -3.65 10.89 -2.27
C CYS A 70 -3.07 12.13 -2.95
N ARG A 71 -3.87 13.14 -3.24
CA ARG A 71 -3.40 14.37 -3.89
C ARG A 71 -2.39 15.12 -3.03
N THR A 72 -2.76 15.41 -1.78
CA THR A 72 -1.88 16.13 -0.85
C THR A 72 -0.58 15.37 -0.62
N GLY A 73 -0.69 14.06 -0.32
CA GLY A 73 0.48 13.24 -0.01
C GLY A 73 1.38 12.98 -1.21
N LYS A 74 0.82 12.92 -2.43
CA LYS A 74 1.64 12.86 -3.65
C LYS A 74 2.51 14.09 -3.80
N ALA A 75 1.95 15.28 -3.67
CA ALA A 75 2.70 16.53 -3.75
C ALA A 75 3.80 16.61 -2.67
N GLN A 76 3.49 16.20 -1.44
CA GLN A 76 4.47 16.12 -0.35
C GLN A 76 5.57 15.09 -0.62
N MET A 77 5.23 13.93 -1.17
CA MET A 77 6.18 12.86 -1.51
C MET A 77 7.13 13.30 -2.62
N GLU A 78 6.63 13.92 -3.68
CA GLU A 78 7.45 14.45 -4.78
C GLU A 78 8.38 15.56 -4.28
N ALA A 79 7.86 16.50 -3.48
CA ALA A 79 8.68 17.56 -2.88
C ALA A 79 9.77 16.99 -1.95
N PHE A 80 9.45 15.94 -1.18
CA PHE A 80 10.43 15.25 -0.35
C PHE A 80 11.51 14.56 -1.19
N CYS A 81 11.12 13.85 -2.24
CA CYS A 81 12.07 13.20 -3.14
C CYS A 81 13.01 14.22 -3.79
N GLU A 82 12.46 15.35 -4.24
CA GLU A 82 13.25 16.43 -4.84
C GLU A 82 14.23 17.05 -3.84
N ALA A 83 13.77 17.38 -2.63
CA ALA A 83 14.60 17.99 -1.59
C ALA A 83 15.72 17.06 -1.10
N GLU A 84 15.47 15.76 -1.06
CA GLU A 84 16.42 14.76 -0.57
C GLU A 84 17.23 14.06 -1.69
N GLY A 85 17.06 14.47 -2.94
CA GLY A 85 17.77 13.89 -4.09
C GLY A 85 17.42 12.43 -4.34
N LEU A 86 16.19 12.01 -4.02
CA LEU A 86 15.71 10.65 -4.21
C LEU A 86 15.11 10.48 -5.62
N PRO A 87 15.27 9.29 -6.22
CA PRO A 87 14.77 9.07 -7.56
C PRO A 87 13.23 9.05 -7.59
N PHE A 88 12.64 9.88 -8.45
CA PHE A 88 11.25 9.79 -8.84
C PHE A 88 11.10 10.26 -10.29
N ASP A 89 10.07 9.75 -10.97
CA ASP A 89 9.77 10.10 -12.36
C ASP A 89 8.27 10.22 -12.57
N ARG A 90 7.82 11.27 -13.27
CA ARG A 90 6.43 11.44 -13.74
C ARG A 90 6.30 10.84 -15.13
N SER A 91 6.49 9.52 -15.22
CA SER A 91 6.42 8.76 -16.48
C SER A 91 5.02 8.70 -17.11
N GLY A 92 4.00 9.18 -16.40
CA GLY A 92 2.62 9.14 -16.83
C GLY A 92 2.00 7.73 -16.76
N LYS A 93 0.68 7.67 -16.97
CA LYS A 93 -0.08 6.42 -16.99
C LYS A 93 -1.05 6.40 -18.15
N THR A 94 -1.00 5.35 -18.96
CA THR A 94 -1.98 5.04 -20.00
C THR A 94 -2.95 3.97 -19.49
N ILE A 95 -4.22 4.31 -19.38
CA ILE A 95 -5.28 3.36 -19.04
C ILE A 95 -5.99 3.00 -20.33
N VAL A 96 -6.05 1.71 -20.67
CA VAL A 96 -6.56 1.26 -21.98
C VAL A 96 -7.82 0.41 -21.86
N ALA A 97 -8.82 0.73 -22.66
CA ALA A 97 -9.94 -0.14 -22.97
C ALA A 97 -9.55 -0.98 -24.20
N VAL A 98 -9.53 -2.28 -24.06
CA VAL A 98 -9.17 -3.20 -25.14
C VAL A 98 -10.39 -3.87 -25.78
N THR A 99 -11.59 -3.62 -25.26
CA THR A 99 -12.88 -4.11 -25.77
C THR A 99 -13.93 -3.02 -25.70
N GLU A 100 -14.95 -3.09 -26.56
CA GLU A 100 -16.10 -2.16 -26.55
C GLU A 100 -16.83 -2.16 -25.20
N ALA A 101 -16.92 -3.30 -24.52
CA ALA A 101 -17.54 -3.42 -23.19
C ALA A 101 -16.83 -2.64 -22.08
N GLU A 102 -15.58 -2.24 -22.29
CA GLU A 102 -14.78 -1.47 -21.32
C GLU A 102 -14.96 0.05 -21.50
N ARG A 103 -15.39 0.54 -22.66
CA ARG A 103 -15.52 1.98 -22.95
C ARG A 103 -16.43 2.73 -21.96
N PRO A 104 -17.63 2.23 -21.60
CA PRO A 104 -18.47 2.92 -20.60
C PRO A 104 -17.79 3.07 -19.23
N ARG A 105 -17.00 2.06 -18.83
CA ARG A 105 -16.24 2.09 -17.57
C ARG A 105 -15.08 3.09 -17.64
N LEU A 106 -14.42 3.19 -18.82
CA LEU A 106 -13.38 4.19 -19.05
C LEU A 106 -13.97 5.61 -18.98
N ALA A 107 -15.16 5.85 -19.56
CA ALA A 107 -15.85 7.12 -19.49
C ALA A 107 -16.20 7.50 -18.03
N THR A 108 -16.71 6.55 -17.25
CA THR A 108 -16.96 6.74 -15.81
C THR A 108 -15.68 7.11 -15.05
N LEU A 109 -14.55 6.48 -15.41
CA LEU A 109 -13.26 6.78 -14.80
C LEU A 109 -12.77 8.19 -15.16
N ALA A 110 -13.00 8.65 -16.40
CA ALA A 110 -12.67 10.00 -16.82
C ALA A 110 -13.46 11.06 -16.01
N SER A 111 -14.78 10.87 -15.85
CA SER A 111 -15.60 11.76 -15.03
C SER A 111 -15.18 11.77 -13.56
N ARG A 112 -14.74 10.61 -13.03
CA ARG A 112 -14.19 10.52 -11.67
C ARG A 112 -12.85 11.24 -11.54
N ALA A 113 -11.98 11.13 -12.55
CA ALA A 113 -10.72 11.86 -12.59
C ALA A 113 -10.97 13.38 -12.51
N GLU A 114 -11.87 13.90 -13.34
CA GLU A 114 -12.29 15.31 -13.35
C GLU A 114 -12.81 15.76 -11.97
N ALA A 115 -13.73 14.98 -11.38
CA ALA A 115 -14.28 15.27 -10.05
C ALA A 115 -13.22 15.28 -8.93
N ASN A 116 -12.13 14.52 -9.09
CA ASN A 116 -10.97 14.51 -8.19
C ASN A 116 -9.92 15.58 -8.56
N GLY A 117 -10.16 16.39 -9.62
CA GLY A 117 -9.23 17.38 -10.14
C GLY A 117 -7.94 16.77 -10.74
N VAL A 118 -8.04 15.55 -11.27
CA VAL A 118 -6.96 14.85 -11.98
C VAL A 118 -7.15 15.06 -13.49
N VAL A 119 -6.13 15.58 -14.15
CA VAL A 119 -6.18 15.76 -15.60
C VAL A 119 -6.00 14.41 -16.29
N ALA A 120 -7.04 13.93 -16.96
CA ALA A 120 -7.05 12.70 -17.74
C ALA A 120 -7.46 13.01 -19.18
N VAL A 121 -6.52 12.87 -20.11
CA VAL A 121 -6.74 13.16 -21.53
C VAL A 121 -7.26 11.89 -22.22
N ARG A 122 -8.40 11.99 -22.93
CA ARG A 122 -8.92 10.88 -23.74
C ARG A 122 -8.06 10.65 -24.97
N LEU A 123 -7.77 9.39 -25.24
CA LEU A 123 -6.93 8.95 -26.35
C LEU A 123 -7.70 7.97 -27.24
N GLY A 124 -7.59 8.18 -28.56
CA GLY A 124 -7.85 7.12 -29.54
C GLY A 124 -6.65 6.17 -29.67
N PRO A 125 -6.74 5.16 -30.57
CA PRO A 125 -5.64 4.18 -30.75
C PRO A 125 -4.29 4.80 -31.10
N ASP A 126 -4.28 5.87 -31.91
CA ASP A 126 -3.04 6.56 -32.27
C ASP A 126 -2.42 7.27 -31.07
N GLY A 127 -3.22 8.01 -30.29
CA GLY A 127 -2.74 8.66 -29.08
C GLY A 127 -2.24 7.67 -28.03
N ILE A 128 -2.83 6.46 -27.94
CA ILE A 128 -2.29 5.40 -27.09
C ILE A 128 -0.88 5.03 -27.55
N ARG A 129 -0.67 4.84 -28.86
CA ARG A 129 0.62 4.46 -29.44
C ARG A 129 1.68 5.55 -29.33
N GLU A 130 1.30 6.82 -29.28
CA GLU A 130 2.24 7.92 -29.02
C GLU A 130 2.89 7.80 -27.64
N HIS A 131 2.12 7.44 -26.62
CA HIS A 131 2.61 7.25 -25.25
C HIS A 131 3.21 5.86 -25.06
N GLU A 132 2.50 4.81 -25.50
CA GLU A 132 2.86 3.41 -25.32
C GLU A 132 2.77 2.67 -26.67
N PRO A 133 3.84 2.65 -27.49
CA PRO A 133 3.82 2.16 -28.87
C PRO A 133 3.37 0.71 -29.02
N HIS A 134 3.56 -0.10 -28.00
CA HIS A 134 3.26 -1.53 -28.00
C HIS A 134 1.95 -1.87 -27.26
N ALA A 135 1.28 -0.88 -26.67
CA ALA A 135 0.04 -1.11 -25.96
C ALA A 135 -1.13 -1.35 -26.92
N ALA A 136 -1.96 -2.33 -26.56
CA ALA A 136 -3.27 -2.50 -27.19
C ALA A 136 -4.26 -1.51 -26.60
N GLY A 137 -5.26 -1.13 -27.40
CA GLY A 137 -6.37 -0.30 -26.92
C GLY A 137 -7.19 0.27 -28.08
N ILE A 138 -8.50 0.32 -27.89
CA ILE A 138 -9.45 0.97 -28.81
C ILE A 138 -9.79 2.38 -28.33
N GLU A 139 -9.61 2.66 -27.02
CA GLU A 139 -9.75 3.95 -26.37
C GLU A 139 -8.91 3.94 -25.11
N GLY A 140 -8.41 5.10 -24.67
CA GLY A 140 -7.59 5.21 -23.46
C GLY A 140 -7.76 6.53 -22.72
N LEU A 141 -7.14 6.60 -21.53
CA LEU A 141 -6.92 7.82 -20.77
C LEU A 141 -5.44 7.96 -20.48
N TRP A 142 -4.88 9.11 -20.77
CA TRP A 142 -3.53 9.50 -20.36
C TRP A 142 -3.57 10.39 -19.13
N VAL A 143 -2.80 10.04 -18.11
CA VAL A 143 -2.68 10.77 -16.84
C VAL A 143 -1.21 11.11 -16.61
N ALA A 144 -0.80 12.27 -17.09
CA ALA A 144 0.60 12.72 -17.08
C ALA A 144 1.20 12.84 -15.68
N GLU A 145 0.41 13.19 -14.69
CA GLU A 145 0.86 13.41 -13.32
C GLU A 145 1.12 12.10 -12.51
N THR A 146 0.79 10.93 -13.04
CA THR A 146 1.14 9.66 -12.39
C THR A 146 2.64 9.43 -12.55
N GLY A 147 3.29 8.96 -11.49
CA GLY A 147 4.73 8.70 -11.52
C GLY A 147 5.13 7.44 -10.76
N VAL A 148 6.42 7.29 -10.58
CA VAL A 148 7.06 6.20 -9.83
C VAL A 148 8.19 6.73 -8.95
N THR A 149 8.49 6.03 -7.86
CA THR A 149 9.62 6.31 -6.96
C THR A 149 10.12 5.02 -6.30
N ASP A 150 11.29 5.09 -5.66
CA ASP A 150 11.83 4.04 -4.79
C ASP A 150 11.35 4.25 -3.34
N PHE A 151 10.19 3.72 -2.98
CA PHE A 151 9.68 3.82 -1.61
C PHE A 151 10.60 3.20 -0.54
N PRO A 152 11.33 2.11 -0.76
CA PRO A 152 12.43 1.69 0.10
C PRO A 152 13.49 2.77 0.36
N ALA A 153 13.93 3.50 -0.67
CA ALA A 153 14.88 4.60 -0.51
C ALA A 153 14.27 5.76 0.29
N VAL A 154 13.02 6.13 0.00
CA VAL A 154 12.26 7.12 0.78
C VAL A 154 12.22 6.72 2.27
N ALA A 155 11.86 5.48 2.58
CA ALA A 155 11.77 5.01 3.96
C ALA A 155 13.13 5.04 4.69
N ARG A 156 14.22 4.65 4.00
CA ARG A 156 15.58 4.74 4.55
C ARG A 156 15.93 6.18 4.87
N ARG A 157 15.66 7.10 3.93
CA ARG A 157 15.99 8.52 4.11
C ARG A 157 15.21 9.16 5.24
N ILE A 158 13.90 8.88 5.37
CA ILE A 158 13.10 9.34 6.50
C ILE A 158 13.71 8.80 7.82
N ALA A 159 14.08 7.52 7.88
CA ALA A 159 14.68 6.94 9.09
C ALA A 159 16.02 7.58 9.48
N GLU A 160 16.86 7.98 8.49
CA GLU A 160 18.09 8.73 8.74
C GLU A 160 17.81 10.11 9.32
N ILE A 161 16.87 10.86 8.74
CA ILE A 161 16.44 12.17 9.23
C ILE A 161 15.90 12.06 10.66
N LEU A 162 15.09 11.07 10.94
CA LEU A 162 14.52 10.84 12.25
C LEU A 162 15.60 10.57 13.31
N ARG A 163 16.59 9.74 12.99
CA ARG A 163 17.74 9.50 13.88
C ARG A 163 18.53 10.78 14.16
N ALA A 164 18.76 11.59 13.13
CA ALA A 164 19.44 12.89 13.28
C ALA A 164 18.62 13.86 14.16
N ARG A 165 17.29 13.72 14.21
CA ARG A 165 16.39 14.48 15.08
C ARG A 165 16.27 13.89 16.49
N GLY A 166 16.98 12.82 16.81
CA GLY A 166 16.95 12.16 18.11
C GLY A 166 15.79 11.19 18.32
N VAL A 167 15.09 10.79 17.25
CA VAL A 167 14.10 9.71 17.33
C VAL A 167 14.81 8.37 17.48
N GLU A 168 14.45 7.60 18.50
CA GLU A 168 14.95 6.25 18.68
C GLU A 168 14.20 5.27 17.80
N ILE A 169 14.91 4.62 16.87
CA ILE A 169 14.35 3.57 15.99
C ILE A 169 14.91 2.24 16.46
N ALA A 170 14.11 1.52 17.26
CA ALA A 170 14.43 0.20 17.77
C ALA A 170 14.02 -0.85 16.73
N THR A 171 14.99 -1.41 16.04
CA THR A 171 14.80 -2.54 15.10
C THR A 171 14.97 -3.88 15.82
N SER A 172 14.49 -4.98 15.22
CA SER A 172 14.38 -6.30 15.87
C SER A 172 13.67 -6.22 17.23
N ALA A 173 12.72 -5.29 17.35
CA ALA A 173 12.02 -4.93 18.57
C ALA A 173 10.49 -5.03 18.35
N GLU A 174 9.98 -6.27 18.32
CA GLU A 174 8.55 -6.51 18.18
C GLU A 174 7.80 -5.99 19.42
N ALA A 175 6.77 -5.16 19.20
CA ALA A 175 5.84 -4.77 20.25
C ALA A 175 4.85 -5.92 20.48
N LEU A 176 4.97 -6.60 21.61
CA LEU A 176 4.26 -7.84 21.92
C LEU A 176 2.88 -7.58 22.49
N ARG A 177 2.81 -6.66 23.45
CA ARG A 177 1.57 -6.25 24.13
C ARG A 177 1.76 -4.92 24.86
N GLY A 178 0.66 -4.37 25.32
CA GLY A 178 0.70 -3.16 26.15
C GLY A 178 -0.60 -2.92 26.89
N ARG A 179 -0.55 -1.91 27.72
CA ARG A 179 -1.71 -1.55 28.54
C ARG A 179 -1.81 -0.03 28.62
N GLU A 180 -2.99 0.47 28.30
CA GLU A 180 -3.35 1.86 28.54
C GLU A 180 -3.72 2.06 30.01
N GLY A 181 -3.14 3.09 30.62
CA GLY A 181 -3.41 3.52 31.98
C GLY A 181 -3.80 5.00 32.06
N PRO A 182 -4.10 5.52 33.27
CA PRO A 182 -4.53 6.91 33.40
C PRO A 182 -3.49 7.94 32.94
N SER A 183 -2.20 7.66 33.11
CA SER A 183 -1.10 8.60 32.83
C SER A 183 -0.33 8.29 31.53
N GLY A 184 -0.58 7.16 30.87
CA GLY A 184 0.16 6.76 29.68
C GLY A 184 -0.12 5.33 29.27
N VAL A 185 0.74 4.81 28.39
CA VAL A 185 0.70 3.45 27.86
C VAL A 185 2.00 2.74 28.22
N THR A 186 1.90 1.51 28.71
CA THR A 186 3.05 0.62 28.85
C THR A 186 3.15 -0.25 27.60
N VAL A 187 4.32 -0.30 26.97
CA VAL A 187 4.63 -1.12 25.82
C VAL A 187 5.65 -2.17 26.21
N GLU A 188 5.30 -3.44 26.10
CA GLU A 188 6.22 -4.57 26.22
C GLU A 188 6.71 -4.97 24.84
N SER A 189 8.01 -4.99 24.65
CA SER A 189 8.65 -5.32 23.37
C SER A 189 9.77 -6.34 23.57
N GLY A 190 10.32 -6.87 22.47
CA GLY A 190 11.47 -7.77 22.51
C GLY A 190 12.73 -7.18 23.14
N VAL A 191 12.78 -5.86 23.33
CA VAL A 191 13.92 -5.15 23.94
C VAL A 191 13.63 -4.60 25.36
N GLY A 192 12.47 -4.94 25.92
CA GLY A 192 12.06 -4.56 27.26
C GLY A 192 10.73 -3.82 27.35
N THR A 193 10.45 -3.27 28.53
CA THR A 193 9.22 -2.53 28.83
C THR A 193 9.50 -1.02 28.81
N THR A 194 8.64 -0.29 28.08
CA THR A 194 8.76 1.17 27.91
C THR A 194 7.46 1.86 28.28
N GLY A 195 7.54 2.92 29.10
CA GLY A 195 6.42 3.81 29.40
C GLY A 195 6.36 4.98 28.41
N VAL A 196 5.18 5.27 27.86
CA VAL A 196 4.95 6.36 26.92
C VAL A 196 3.65 7.10 27.25
N ARG A 197 3.51 8.35 26.83
CA ARG A 197 2.25 9.09 27.02
C ARG A 197 1.19 8.65 26.01
N VAL A 198 1.60 8.45 24.77
CA VAL A 198 0.71 8.11 23.65
C VAL A 198 1.32 7.00 22.81
N LEU A 199 0.48 6.08 22.34
CA LEU A 199 0.83 5.03 21.41
C LEU A 199 0.25 5.34 20.01
N VAL A 200 1.04 5.15 18.96
CA VAL A 200 0.57 5.07 17.58
C VAL A 200 0.83 3.66 17.06
N ASN A 201 -0.23 2.96 16.69
CA ASN A 201 -0.14 1.66 16.02
C ASN A 201 -0.22 1.86 14.50
N ALA A 202 0.90 1.70 13.82
CA ALA A 202 1.05 1.72 12.36
C ALA A 202 1.64 0.39 11.85
N ALA A 203 1.28 -0.74 12.48
CA ALA A 203 1.87 -2.07 12.25
C ALA A 203 1.42 -2.77 10.95
N GLY A 204 0.73 -2.07 10.04
CA GLY A 204 0.40 -2.57 8.71
C GLY A 204 -0.35 -3.91 8.74
N LEU A 205 0.27 -4.99 8.24
CA LEU A 205 -0.31 -6.36 8.22
C LEU A 205 -0.74 -6.87 9.61
N TRP A 206 -0.20 -6.32 10.69
CA TRP A 206 -0.44 -6.72 12.07
C TRP A 206 -1.25 -5.71 12.88
N ALA A 207 -1.70 -4.62 12.26
CA ALA A 207 -2.31 -3.50 12.99
C ALA A 207 -3.55 -3.90 13.82
N ASP A 208 -4.40 -4.81 13.31
CA ASP A 208 -5.54 -5.34 14.06
C ASP A 208 -5.10 -6.19 15.26
N ARG A 209 -4.01 -6.96 15.15
CA ARG A 209 -3.47 -7.77 16.25
C ARG A 209 -2.78 -6.94 17.31
N VAL A 210 -2.01 -5.94 16.86
CA VAL A 210 -1.42 -4.97 17.80
C VAL A 210 -2.52 -4.24 18.56
N ALA A 211 -3.59 -3.76 17.89
CA ALA A 211 -4.71 -3.13 18.59
C ALA A 211 -5.30 -4.07 19.66
N GLN A 212 -5.53 -5.35 19.32
CA GLN A 212 -6.01 -6.37 20.26
C GLN A 212 -5.05 -6.59 21.44
N ALA A 213 -3.74 -6.63 21.18
CA ALA A 213 -2.72 -6.77 22.22
C ALA A 213 -2.66 -5.58 23.17
N PHE A 214 -3.22 -4.43 22.75
CA PHE A 214 -3.39 -3.22 23.57
C PHE A 214 -4.82 -3.03 24.09
N GLY A 215 -5.65 -4.09 24.05
CA GLY A 215 -6.98 -4.12 24.65
C GLY A 215 -8.10 -3.50 23.80
N VAL A 216 -7.83 -3.20 22.52
CA VAL A 216 -8.83 -2.65 21.58
C VAL A 216 -9.37 -3.75 20.69
N THR A 217 -10.68 -3.78 20.49
CA THR A 217 -11.33 -4.70 19.56
C THR A 217 -11.68 -3.93 18.28
N PRO A 218 -10.89 -4.06 17.20
CA PRO A 218 -11.14 -3.33 15.97
C PRO A 218 -12.46 -3.75 15.30
N GLY A 219 -13.15 -2.79 14.67
CA GLY A 219 -14.35 -3.02 13.88
C GLY A 219 -14.13 -3.82 12.59
N VAL A 220 -12.88 -4.10 12.24
CA VAL A 220 -12.48 -4.87 11.06
C VAL A 220 -11.37 -5.85 11.41
N ARG A 221 -11.20 -6.90 10.61
CA ARG A 221 -10.00 -7.77 10.63
C ARG A 221 -9.24 -7.67 9.33
N LEU A 222 -7.92 -7.78 9.42
CA LEU A 222 -7.04 -7.78 8.26
C LEU A 222 -6.90 -9.20 7.72
N VAL A 223 -7.29 -9.36 6.45
CA VAL A 223 -7.12 -10.59 5.68
C VAL A 223 -6.00 -10.38 4.67
N PRO A 224 -4.97 -11.26 4.67
CA PRO A 224 -3.83 -11.09 3.78
C PRO A 224 -4.15 -11.59 2.36
N PHE A 225 -3.97 -10.72 1.36
CA PHE A 225 -4.03 -11.10 -0.06
C PHE A 225 -2.66 -10.90 -0.69
N ARG A 226 -2.12 -11.98 -1.26
CA ARG A 226 -0.84 -11.96 -1.94
C ARG A 226 -1.03 -11.57 -3.39
N GLY A 227 -0.18 -10.64 -3.85
CA GLY A 227 -0.02 -10.27 -5.24
C GLY A 227 1.25 -10.87 -5.83
N GLU A 228 1.10 -11.70 -6.84
CA GLU A 228 2.24 -12.17 -7.62
C GLU A 228 2.63 -11.11 -8.63
N TYR A 229 3.94 -10.93 -8.78
CA TYR A 229 4.54 -10.09 -9.79
C TYR A 229 5.44 -10.94 -10.71
N ALA A 230 5.61 -10.46 -11.90
CA ALA A 230 6.66 -10.88 -12.80
C ALA A 230 7.40 -9.64 -13.29
N GLU A 231 8.70 -9.75 -13.51
CA GLU A 231 9.50 -8.73 -14.18
C GLU A 231 9.65 -9.08 -15.64
N LEU A 232 9.72 -8.08 -16.50
CA LEU A 232 10.11 -8.27 -17.90
C LEU A 232 11.62 -8.44 -17.96
N ARG A 233 12.06 -9.38 -18.81
CA ARG A 233 13.49 -9.48 -19.15
C ARG A 233 13.98 -8.15 -19.73
N PRO A 234 15.25 -7.79 -19.56
CA PRO A 234 15.81 -6.52 -20.08
C PRO A 234 15.55 -6.32 -21.58
N GLU A 235 15.60 -7.42 -22.37
CA GLU A 235 15.38 -7.40 -23.81
C GLU A 235 13.93 -7.01 -24.19
N ALA A 236 12.96 -7.30 -23.33
CA ALA A 236 11.55 -6.99 -23.51
C ALA A 236 11.13 -5.68 -22.81
N ALA A 237 12.00 -5.08 -22.01
CA ALA A 237 11.66 -3.88 -21.25
C ALA A 237 11.28 -2.69 -22.17
N HIS A 238 11.77 -2.64 -23.40
CA HIS A 238 11.43 -1.60 -24.38
C HIS A 238 9.94 -1.61 -24.78
N LEU A 239 9.21 -2.71 -24.55
CA LEU A 239 7.78 -2.83 -24.86
C LEU A 239 6.89 -1.96 -23.94
N VAL A 240 7.43 -1.41 -22.87
CA VAL A 240 6.69 -0.57 -21.90
C VAL A 240 7.51 0.68 -21.64
N ARG A 241 6.95 1.86 -21.90
CA ARG A 241 7.63 3.14 -21.63
C ARG A 241 7.36 3.68 -20.24
N GLY A 242 6.14 3.57 -19.77
CA GLY A 242 5.67 4.09 -18.49
C GLY A 242 4.76 3.09 -17.75
N LEU A 243 3.50 3.45 -17.57
CA LEU A 243 2.51 2.62 -16.89
C LEU A 243 1.34 2.28 -17.81
N ILE A 244 1.08 0.99 -18.04
CA ILE A 244 -0.03 0.51 -18.87
C ILE A 244 -1.02 -0.25 -17.98
N TYR A 245 -2.21 0.29 -17.81
CA TYR A 245 -3.23 -0.22 -16.90
C TYR A 245 -4.51 -0.60 -17.66
N PRO A 246 -5.18 -1.70 -17.27
CA PRO A 246 -6.52 -1.99 -17.77
C PRO A 246 -7.56 -1.06 -17.16
N VAL A 247 -8.70 -0.93 -17.80
CA VAL A 247 -9.88 -0.33 -17.18
C VAL A 247 -10.32 -1.20 -16.00
N PRO A 248 -10.53 -0.62 -14.80
CA PRO A 248 -10.99 -1.38 -13.64
C PRO A 248 -12.33 -2.07 -13.88
N ASP A 249 -12.44 -3.31 -13.43
CA ASP A 249 -13.71 -4.02 -13.39
C ASP A 249 -14.33 -3.85 -12.00
N PRO A 250 -15.51 -3.20 -11.87
CA PRO A 250 -16.13 -2.93 -10.58
C PRO A 250 -16.59 -4.20 -9.85
N SER A 251 -16.71 -5.33 -10.55
CA SER A 251 -16.98 -6.62 -9.93
C SER A 251 -15.78 -7.19 -9.17
N PHE A 252 -14.55 -6.68 -9.44
CA PHE A 252 -13.33 -7.11 -8.81
C PHE A 252 -12.85 -6.09 -7.79
N PRO A 253 -12.52 -6.52 -6.56
CA PRO A 253 -12.00 -5.62 -5.52
C PRO A 253 -10.54 -5.18 -5.79
N PHE A 254 -9.88 -5.80 -6.75
CA PHE A 254 -8.49 -5.53 -7.11
C PHE A 254 -8.36 -5.18 -8.59
N LEU A 255 -7.42 -4.31 -8.89
CA LEU A 255 -7.07 -4.01 -10.28
C LEU A 255 -6.39 -5.23 -10.91
N GLY A 256 -6.73 -5.51 -12.17
CA GLY A 256 -6.11 -6.60 -12.94
C GLY A 256 -4.61 -6.39 -13.18
N VAL A 257 -3.95 -7.40 -13.76
CA VAL A 257 -2.53 -7.32 -14.14
C VAL A 257 -2.31 -6.08 -15.01
N HIS A 258 -1.32 -5.30 -14.64
CA HIS A 258 -0.88 -4.08 -15.32
C HIS A 258 0.64 -4.06 -15.40
N LEU A 259 1.20 -3.20 -16.23
CA LEU A 259 2.63 -3.07 -16.40
C LEU A 259 3.09 -1.71 -15.87
N THR A 260 4.23 -1.73 -15.19
CA THR A 260 4.81 -0.53 -14.58
C THR A 260 6.31 -0.53 -14.79
N ARG A 261 6.83 0.45 -15.50
CA ARG A 261 8.26 0.73 -15.52
C ARG A 261 8.61 1.49 -14.24
N GLY A 262 9.37 0.85 -13.36
CA GLY A 262 9.87 1.45 -12.14
C GLY A 262 10.95 2.49 -12.40
N VAL A 263 11.26 3.30 -11.40
CA VAL A 263 12.23 4.41 -11.49
C VAL A 263 13.65 3.95 -11.84
N HIS A 264 13.99 2.69 -11.65
CA HIS A 264 15.26 2.07 -12.05
C HIS A 264 15.19 1.36 -13.41
N GLY A 265 14.12 1.53 -14.17
CA GLY A 265 13.96 0.98 -15.51
C GLY A 265 13.48 -0.47 -15.57
N VAL A 266 13.38 -1.18 -14.46
CA VAL A 266 12.77 -2.52 -14.38
C VAL A 266 11.28 -2.40 -14.68
N VAL A 267 10.74 -3.31 -15.47
CA VAL A 267 9.31 -3.33 -15.78
C VAL A 267 8.65 -4.49 -15.03
N ASP A 268 7.75 -4.14 -14.13
CA ASP A 268 6.91 -5.08 -13.41
C ASP A 268 5.61 -5.34 -14.15
N ALA A 269 5.18 -6.60 -14.19
CA ALA A 269 3.83 -7.01 -14.56
C ALA A 269 3.13 -7.57 -13.34
N GLY A 270 1.91 -7.14 -13.07
CA GLY A 270 1.14 -7.60 -11.90
C GLY A 270 0.39 -6.48 -11.20
N PRO A 271 -0.03 -6.70 -9.95
CA PRO A 271 -0.08 -8.01 -9.32
C PRO A 271 -1.39 -8.79 -9.60
N SER A 272 -1.37 -10.10 -9.40
CA SER A 272 -2.58 -10.89 -9.15
C SER A 272 -3.07 -10.66 -7.70
N ALA A 273 -4.17 -11.31 -7.29
CA ALA A 273 -4.67 -11.18 -5.93
C ALA A 273 -5.23 -12.52 -5.43
N ALA A 274 -4.42 -13.30 -4.73
CA ALA A 274 -4.81 -14.56 -4.12
C ALA A 274 -4.76 -14.49 -2.59
N LEU A 275 -5.60 -15.27 -1.91
CA LEU A 275 -5.51 -15.40 -0.45
C LEU A 275 -4.11 -15.90 -0.07
N ALA A 276 -3.44 -15.21 0.84
CA ALA A 276 -2.20 -15.67 1.44
C ALA A 276 -2.49 -16.59 2.63
N PHE A 277 -1.69 -17.64 2.80
CA PHE A 277 -1.86 -18.61 3.90
C PHE A 277 -1.13 -18.21 5.18
N ALA A 278 -0.58 -17.00 5.17
CA ALA A 278 0.01 -16.33 6.31
C ALA A 278 -0.03 -14.82 6.09
N ARG A 279 0.01 -14.00 7.16
CA ARG A 279 0.07 -12.54 7.06
C ARG A 279 1.30 -12.06 6.30
N GLU A 280 2.41 -12.77 6.44
CA GLU A 280 3.65 -12.56 5.70
C GLU A 280 3.92 -13.70 4.71
N GLY A 281 2.84 -14.16 4.06
CA GLY A 281 2.85 -15.24 3.08
C GLY A 281 3.40 -14.80 1.73
N TYR A 282 4.67 -14.41 1.65
CA TYR A 282 5.35 -13.98 0.42
C TYR A 282 5.67 -15.12 -0.53
N ARG A 283 5.49 -16.38 -0.14
CA ARG A 283 5.61 -17.57 -0.99
C ARG A 283 4.37 -18.44 -0.84
N PHE A 284 3.98 -19.18 -1.87
CA PHE A 284 2.89 -20.16 -1.78
C PHE A 284 3.13 -21.22 -0.71
N SER A 285 4.40 -21.60 -0.52
CA SER A 285 4.81 -22.55 0.50
C SER A 285 4.77 -22.01 1.92
N THR A 286 4.59 -20.69 2.11
CA THR A 286 4.50 -20.09 3.44
C THR A 286 3.12 -20.35 4.02
N LEU A 287 3.01 -21.38 4.84
CA LEU A 287 1.80 -21.75 5.56
C LEU A 287 2.00 -21.55 7.06
N ARG A 288 1.10 -20.78 7.67
CA ARG A 288 0.99 -20.61 9.12
C ARG A 288 -0.42 -21.08 9.57
N PRO A 289 -0.54 -22.32 10.07
CA PRO A 289 -1.86 -22.93 10.33
C PRO A 289 -2.75 -22.10 11.24
N ARG A 290 -2.19 -21.49 12.29
CA ARG A 290 -2.93 -20.63 13.22
C ARG A 290 -3.48 -19.37 12.54
N GLU A 291 -2.68 -18.69 11.73
CA GLU A 291 -3.09 -17.48 11.01
C GLU A 291 -4.14 -17.80 9.93
N LEU A 292 -3.99 -18.93 9.24
CA LEU A 292 -4.97 -19.41 8.27
C LEU A 292 -6.29 -19.79 8.97
N ALA A 293 -6.24 -20.52 10.09
CA ALA A 293 -7.41 -20.86 10.88
C ALA A 293 -8.13 -19.61 11.39
N ASP A 294 -7.42 -18.60 11.85
CA ASP A 294 -7.97 -17.32 12.25
C ASP A 294 -8.69 -16.61 11.09
N THR A 295 -8.11 -16.66 9.89
CA THR A 295 -8.72 -16.06 8.69
C THR A 295 -9.98 -16.81 8.29
N ILE A 296 -9.94 -18.14 8.19
CA ILE A 296 -11.10 -18.99 7.83
C ILE A 296 -12.17 -18.95 8.92
N GLY A 297 -11.77 -18.90 10.18
CA GLY A 297 -12.67 -18.80 11.34
C GLY A 297 -13.42 -17.48 11.45
N TYR A 298 -12.93 -16.42 10.78
CA TYR A 298 -13.56 -15.10 10.82
C TYR A 298 -14.88 -15.07 10.03
N ALA A 299 -15.97 -14.65 10.67
CA ALA A 299 -17.29 -14.60 10.03
C ALA A 299 -17.31 -13.71 8.79
N GLY A 300 -16.66 -12.53 8.86
CA GLY A 300 -16.55 -11.61 7.74
C GLY A 300 -15.81 -12.21 6.54
N PHE A 301 -14.73 -12.97 6.77
CA PHE A 301 -14.05 -13.67 5.67
C PHE A 301 -14.95 -14.77 5.05
N ARG A 302 -15.66 -15.53 5.86
CA ARG A 302 -16.60 -16.54 5.35
C ARG A 302 -17.72 -15.94 4.53
N ALA A 303 -18.27 -14.78 4.94
CA ALA A 303 -19.28 -14.06 4.17
C ALA A 303 -18.71 -13.55 2.84
N LEU A 304 -17.53 -12.93 2.85
CA LEU A 304 -16.80 -12.51 1.66
C LEU A 304 -16.52 -13.68 0.70
N ALA A 305 -16.03 -14.80 1.23
CA ALA A 305 -15.71 -15.99 0.45
C ALA A 305 -16.96 -16.59 -0.21
N ARG A 306 -18.10 -16.70 0.51
CA ARG A 306 -19.37 -17.17 -0.07
C ARG A 306 -19.85 -16.29 -1.21
N LYS A 307 -19.72 -14.96 -1.07
CA LYS A 307 -20.14 -14.01 -2.09
C LYS A 307 -19.25 -14.05 -3.35
N HIS A 308 -17.95 -14.28 -3.19
CA HIS A 308 -16.95 -14.12 -4.25
C HIS A 308 -16.13 -15.39 -4.56
N TRP A 309 -16.61 -16.60 -4.18
CA TRP A 309 -15.83 -17.84 -4.28
C TRP A 309 -15.37 -18.17 -5.70
N ARG A 310 -16.24 -17.95 -6.73
CA ARG A 310 -15.89 -18.20 -8.15
C ARG A 310 -14.74 -17.30 -8.60
N MET A 311 -14.80 -16.03 -8.19
CA MET A 311 -13.76 -15.06 -8.45
C MET A 311 -12.45 -15.43 -7.74
N GLY A 312 -12.53 -15.81 -6.45
CA GLY A 312 -11.38 -16.24 -5.67
C GLY A 312 -10.67 -17.46 -6.27
N LEU A 313 -11.41 -18.44 -6.77
CA LEU A 313 -10.83 -19.58 -7.50
C LEU A 313 -10.16 -19.16 -8.82
N GLY A 314 -10.77 -18.22 -9.55
CA GLY A 314 -10.17 -17.66 -10.77
C GLY A 314 -8.87 -16.90 -10.51
N GLU A 315 -8.81 -16.08 -9.43
CA GLU A 315 -7.59 -15.39 -9.02
C GLU A 315 -6.50 -16.36 -8.54
N MET A 316 -6.89 -17.38 -7.77
CA MET A 316 -5.97 -18.45 -7.36
C MET A 316 -5.38 -19.14 -8.60
N GLY A 317 -6.21 -19.49 -9.58
CA GLY A 317 -5.77 -20.07 -10.84
C GLY A 317 -4.80 -19.17 -11.61
N ARG A 318 -5.07 -17.84 -11.68
CA ARG A 318 -4.15 -16.86 -12.30
C ARG A 318 -2.84 -16.75 -11.53
N SER A 319 -2.88 -16.77 -10.23
CA SER A 319 -1.68 -16.68 -9.39
C SER A 319 -0.77 -17.90 -9.50
N VAL A 320 -1.32 -19.08 -9.81
CA VAL A 320 -0.54 -20.33 -9.98
C VAL A 320 -0.15 -20.55 -11.44
N SER A 321 -0.99 -20.09 -12.39
CA SER A 321 -0.78 -20.36 -13.81
C SER A 321 -0.01 -19.24 -14.51
N ARG A 322 1.28 -19.45 -14.75
CA ARG A 322 2.13 -18.54 -15.55
C ARG A 322 1.51 -18.20 -16.92
N ARG A 323 0.80 -19.17 -17.55
CA ARG A 323 0.11 -18.95 -18.84
C ARG A 323 -1.07 -18.00 -18.69
N ALA A 324 -1.89 -18.15 -17.65
CA ALA A 324 -3.04 -17.28 -17.42
C ALA A 324 -2.59 -15.85 -17.05
N PHE A 325 -1.54 -15.72 -16.25
CA PHE A 325 -0.93 -14.44 -15.92
C PHE A 325 -0.35 -13.75 -17.17
N GLY A 326 0.41 -14.49 -17.98
CA GLY A 326 0.98 -13.95 -19.22
C GLY A 326 -0.08 -13.50 -20.23
N ARG A 327 -1.19 -14.25 -20.39
CA ARG A 327 -2.31 -13.80 -21.23
C ARG A 327 -2.93 -12.49 -20.75
N ALA A 328 -2.98 -12.27 -19.43
CA ALA A 328 -3.47 -11.00 -18.88
C ALA A 328 -2.55 -9.82 -19.23
N ALA A 329 -1.24 -10.02 -19.20
CA ALA A 329 -0.26 -9.03 -19.64
C ALA A 329 -0.30 -8.80 -21.16
N GLN A 330 -0.38 -9.89 -21.96
CA GLN A 330 -0.51 -9.83 -23.42
C GLN A 330 -1.77 -9.10 -23.89
N ARG A 331 -2.84 -9.11 -23.09
CA ARG A 331 -4.03 -8.33 -23.40
C ARG A 331 -3.75 -6.83 -23.49
N LEU A 332 -2.79 -6.34 -22.71
CA LEU A 332 -2.36 -4.94 -22.69
C LEU A 332 -1.23 -4.68 -23.67
N VAL A 333 -0.29 -5.62 -23.81
CA VAL A 333 0.87 -5.53 -24.70
C VAL A 333 0.99 -6.84 -25.46
N PRO A 334 0.36 -6.94 -26.66
CA PRO A 334 0.28 -8.19 -27.44
C PRO A 334 1.64 -8.76 -27.86
N GLY A 335 2.65 -7.91 -28.00
CA GLY A 335 4.03 -8.32 -28.35
C GLY A 335 4.77 -9.09 -27.24
N LEU A 336 4.26 -9.12 -26.03
CA LEU A 336 4.86 -9.89 -24.95
C LEU A 336 4.72 -11.40 -25.18
N THR A 337 5.75 -12.14 -24.83
CA THR A 337 5.74 -13.60 -24.81
C THR A 337 5.87 -14.12 -23.37
N LEU A 338 5.54 -15.39 -23.13
CA LEU A 338 5.70 -15.99 -21.79
C LEU A 338 7.17 -16.09 -21.36
N SER A 339 8.09 -16.12 -22.31
CA SER A 339 9.53 -16.15 -22.05
C SER A 339 10.06 -14.81 -21.55
N ASP A 340 9.37 -13.71 -21.85
CA ASP A 340 9.77 -12.36 -21.41
C ASP A 340 9.47 -12.11 -19.93
N LEU A 341 8.59 -12.93 -19.33
CA LEU A 341 8.17 -12.80 -17.96
C LEU A 341 8.98 -13.71 -17.05
N VAL A 342 9.71 -13.15 -16.08
CA VAL A 342 10.42 -13.87 -15.03
C VAL A 342 9.72 -13.62 -13.68
N PRO A 343 9.66 -14.62 -12.77
CA PRO A 343 9.06 -14.43 -11.45
C PRO A 343 9.76 -13.31 -10.68
N ALA A 344 8.99 -12.43 -10.06
CA ALA A 344 9.46 -11.37 -9.19
C ALA A 344 8.99 -11.55 -7.74
N PRO A 345 9.56 -10.84 -6.77
CA PRO A 345 9.12 -10.89 -5.39
C PRO A 345 7.66 -10.46 -5.23
N SER A 346 6.88 -11.28 -4.52
CA SER A 346 5.47 -10.97 -4.23
C SER A 346 5.32 -9.93 -3.12
N GLY A 347 4.17 -9.24 -3.13
CA GLY A 347 3.70 -8.40 -2.04
C GLY A 347 2.49 -9.03 -1.32
N VAL A 348 2.22 -8.64 -0.08
CA VAL A 348 1.00 -9.01 0.63
C VAL A 348 0.24 -7.74 1.01
N ARG A 349 -1.04 -7.67 0.60
CA ARG A 349 -1.95 -6.59 0.96
C ARG A 349 -2.72 -6.95 2.21
N ALA A 350 -2.79 -6.04 3.16
CA ALA A 350 -3.70 -6.13 4.29
C ALA A 350 -5.07 -5.61 3.84
N GLN A 351 -6.03 -6.52 3.61
CA GLN A 351 -7.40 -6.13 3.25
C GLN A 351 -8.26 -6.13 4.50
N ALA A 352 -8.78 -4.97 4.87
CA ALA A 352 -9.70 -4.86 5.99
C ALA A 352 -11.10 -5.36 5.59
N VAL A 353 -11.60 -6.33 6.34
CA VAL A 353 -12.90 -6.97 6.14
C VAL A 353 -13.76 -6.74 7.37
N ARG A 354 -15.00 -6.27 7.16
CA ARG A 354 -15.99 -6.11 8.24
C ARG A 354 -16.66 -7.45 8.60
N PRO A 355 -17.32 -7.53 9.76
CA PRO A 355 -18.01 -8.78 10.18
C PRO A 355 -19.07 -9.28 9.18
N ASP A 356 -19.70 -8.39 8.41
CA ASP A 356 -20.68 -8.69 7.36
C ASP A 356 -20.05 -9.15 6.03
N GLY A 357 -18.73 -9.16 5.94
CA GLY A 357 -17.96 -9.50 4.72
C GLY A 357 -17.75 -8.36 3.75
N SER A 358 -18.22 -7.15 4.05
CA SER A 358 -17.90 -5.98 3.23
C SER A 358 -16.43 -5.56 3.43
N LEU A 359 -15.83 -4.99 2.38
CA LEU A 359 -14.48 -4.47 2.44
C LEU A 359 -14.49 -3.05 2.99
N ALA A 360 -13.52 -2.71 3.83
CA ALA A 360 -13.27 -1.33 4.19
C ALA A 360 -12.35 -0.70 3.13
N ASP A 361 -12.95 0.07 2.24
CA ASP A 361 -12.24 0.63 1.09
C ASP A 361 -11.48 1.92 1.40
N ASP A 362 -11.72 2.54 2.55
CA ASP A 362 -11.02 3.74 3.00
C ASP A 362 -10.16 3.46 4.24
N PHE A 363 -9.45 4.47 4.73
CA PHE A 363 -8.63 4.38 5.92
C PHE A 363 -9.50 4.09 7.15
N VAL A 364 -9.07 3.13 7.98
CA VAL A 364 -9.68 2.81 9.27
C VAL A 364 -8.70 3.21 10.35
N ILE A 365 -8.99 4.30 11.04
CA ILE A 365 -8.22 4.79 12.19
C ILE A 365 -9.15 4.83 13.39
N GLU A 366 -8.80 4.08 14.41
CA GLU A 366 -9.52 4.01 15.67
C GLU A 366 -8.67 4.64 16.77
N THR A 367 -9.31 5.33 17.71
CA THR A 367 -8.60 6.04 18.78
C THR A 367 -9.14 5.65 20.14
N THR A 368 -8.25 5.61 21.12
CA THR A 368 -8.57 5.55 22.53
C THR A 368 -8.13 6.86 23.22
N ARG A 369 -8.19 6.90 24.53
CA ARG A 369 -7.72 8.06 25.28
C ARG A 369 -6.22 8.33 25.06
N ARG A 370 -5.40 7.28 24.91
CA ARG A 370 -3.94 7.35 24.82
C ARG A 370 -3.35 6.64 23.61
N ALA A 371 -4.17 6.21 22.69
CA ALA A 371 -3.66 5.53 21.49
C ALA A 371 -4.39 5.94 20.21
N VAL A 372 -3.64 5.89 19.10
CA VAL A 372 -4.12 6.01 17.72
C VAL A 372 -3.77 4.72 16.98
N HIS A 373 -4.78 3.96 16.57
CA HIS A 373 -4.60 2.70 15.88
C HIS A 373 -4.95 2.87 14.40
N VAL A 374 -3.95 2.82 13.53
CA VAL A 374 -4.12 2.80 12.07
C VAL A 374 -4.38 1.36 11.65
N ILE A 375 -5.64 0.92 11.76
CA ILE A 375 -6.01 -0.47 11.50
C ILE A 375 -5.87 -0.81 10.03
N ASN A 376 -6.27 0.11 9.14
CA ASN A 376 -6.18 -0.08 7.71
C ASN A 376 -5.70 1.18 7.01
N ALA A 377 -4.60 1.06 6.27
CA ALA A 377 -4.10 2.07 5.35
C ALA A 377 -3.89 1.43 3.97
N PRO A 378 -4.98 1.26 3.18
CA PRO A 378 -4.90 0.61 1.87
C PRO A 378 -4.25 1.53 0.84
N SER A 379 -3.91 1.00 -0.35
CA SER A 379 -3.47 1.85 -1.47
C SER A 379 -4.43 3.03 -1.67
N PRO A 380 -3.91 4.26 -1.72
CA PRO A 380 -2.54 4.68 -2.07
C PRO A 380 -1.65 5.04 -0.86
N ALA A 381 -1.68 4.29 0.22
CA ALA A 381 -1.03 4.69 1.48
C ALA A 381 0.47 5.02 1.33
N ALA A 382 1.23 4.37 0.45
CA ALA A 382 2.64 4.71 0.21
C ALA A 382 2.78 6.12 -0.38
N THR A 383 2.03 6.42 -1.46
CA THR A 383 1.97 7.77 -2.06
C THR A 383 1.51 8.81 -1.04
N ALA A 384 0.50 8.48 -0.25
CA ALA A 384 -0.16 9.38 0.69
C ALA A 384 0.49 9.42 2.08
N SER A 385 1.62 8.74 2.29
CA SER A 385 2.15 8.47 3.62
C SER A 385 2.44 9.73 4.44
N PHE A 386 2.93 10.80 3.84
CA PHE A 386 3.15 12.08 4.53
C PHE A 386 1.84 12.74 4.97
N ALA A 387 0.83 12.78 4.13
CA ALA A 387 -0.48 13.34 4.48
C ALA A 387 -1.22 12.48 5.53
N ILE A 388 -1.10 11.16 5.43
CA ILE A 388 -1.61 10.22 6.44
C ILE A 388 -0.87 10.43 7.76
N GLY A 389 0.46 10.51 7.71
CA GLY A 389 1.31 10.77 8.87
C GLY A 389 0.98 12.09 9.57
N ASP A 390 0.64 13.11 8.81
CA ASP A 390 0.23 14.42 9.31
C ASP A 390 -1.09 14.35 10.09
N GLU A 391 -2.11 13.66 9.55
CA GLU A 391 -3.37 13.42 10.27
C GLU A 391 -3.17 12.59 11.55
N ILE A 392 -2.33 11.53 11.49
CA ILE A 392 -2.03 10.70 12.67
C ILE A 392 -1.26 11.49 13.72
N ALA A 393 -0.28 12.30 13.29
CA ALA A 393 0.49 13.15 14.19
C ALA A 393 -0.40 14.17 14.92
N ALA A 394 -1.37 14.78 14.22
CA ALA A 394 -2.35 15.67 14.84
C ALA A 394 -3.14 14.94 15.95
N LEU A 395 -3.70 13.76 15.60
CA LEU A 395 -4.45 12.94 16.58
C LEU A 395 -3.59 12.51 17.77
N ALA A 396 -2.32 12.19 17.57
CA ALA A 396 -1.40 11.81 18.65
C ALA A 396 -1.07 13.00 19.55
N LEU A 397 -0.81 14.17 18.98
CA LEU A 397 -0.47 15.39 19.74
C LEU A 397 -1.60 15.91 20.62
N GLU A 398 -2.87 15.69 20.23
CA GLU A 398 -4.04 15.98 21.07
C GLU A 398 -4.08 15.16 22.36
N ARG A 399 -3.31 14.06 22.42
CA ARG A 399 -3.30 13.07 23.51
C ARG A 399 -2.03 13.13 24.36
N VAL A 400 -0.97 13.84 23.89
CA VAL A 400 0.28 14.08 24.61
C VAL A 400 0.09 15.18 25.67
#